data_e69adafd6e15c517ad03a9e412d976e0
#
_entry.id   e69adafd6e15c517ad03a9e412d976e0
#
_cell.length_a   1.000
_cell.length_b   1.000
_cell.length_c   1.000
_cell.angle_alpha   90.00
_cell.angle_beta   90.00
_cell.angle_gamma   90.00
#
_symmetry.space_group_name_H-M   'P 1'
#
loop_
_entity.id
_entity.type
_entity.pdbx_description
1 polymer ?
#
loop_
_entity_poly.entity_id
_entity_poly.type
_entity_poly.pdbx_seq_one_letter_code
_entity_poly.pdbx_strand_id
1 'polypeptide(L)'
;MTKRVKMVVAYDGTNYCGWQKQPNGICIEEVLNRELSKLLNEPIEVIGASRTDSGVHARGNIAVFDTHARMPADKICIALNQRLPKDIVIQESCEVAPDYHPRKRNTRKTYEYRILNRRVPLPDQRLNSYFYYYALDVDKMREAAQNLVGEHDFKSFCSIRTQVEDTVRRIYSITIKKNEDDRIDIRISGNGFLYNMVRIIVGSLVKVGCGFWKPEQIKEALEARDRSKAGPKAPAEGLTLISIEEETLPAVIREENEHWSYRVNQGEIESFGKAYIQIYECDECDFERLLVRLVKQASRNGAAQIHVRDNTGHLTLGYKAEYFTFRQEYTQWKLAKKLEPTEETLQAEENKQPRENLRDTSCNNSHDISINPLDTTDVKQMEAYCALENECFKTVPGGVKREVEQLLSDIAEGEQCFWLCDGDAYAGFFSVKKVDNELELESLGVSPSYRGNGIGTVGLSAFEAMAKRTGCESSCMICADCNPTIRLYEENGYQRVKEFSHWYVTSDEKKKG
;
A
#
# COMPACT_ATOMS: atom_id res chain seq x y z
N MET A 1 -27.61 3.61 13.86
CA MET A 1 -26.48 3.65 12.92
C MET A 1 -25.87 2.26 12.85
N THR A 2 -25.51 1.81 11.68
CA THR A 2 -24.78 0.55 11.50
C THR A 2 -23.33 0.79 11.92
N LYS A 3 -22.75 -0.13 12.68
CA LYS A 3 -21.33 -0.14 13.02
C LYS A 3 -20.68 -1.43 12.55
N ARG A 4 -19.42 -1.38 12.12
CA ARG A 4 -18.61 -2.54 11.77
C ARG A 4 -17.72 -2.93 12.93
N VAL A 5 -17.78 -4.20 13.32
CA VAL A 5 -17.02 -4.76 14.44
C VAL A 5 -15.99 -5.76 13.95
N LYS A 6 -14.73 -5.56 14.33
CA LYS A 6 -13.63 -6.51 14.14
C LYS A 6 -13.48 -7.37 15.39
N MET A 7 -13.26 -8.66 15.19
CA MET A 7 -12.97 -9.63 16.26
C MET A 7 -11.67 -10.37 15.96
N VAL A 8 -10.90 -10.66 17.00
CA VAL A 8 -9.77 -11.60 16.97
C VAL A 8 -10.27 -12.93 17.52
N VAL A 9 -10.22 -13.98 16.71
CA VAL A 9 -10.82 -15.29 16.98
C VAL A 9 -9.74 -16.34 17.16
N ALA A 10 -9.74 -17.01 18.32
CA ALA A 10 -8.93 -18.19 18.58
C ALA A 10 -9.82 -19.44 18.61
N TYR A 11 -9.32 -20.56 18.07
CA TYR A 11 -10.05 -21.82 18.09
C TYR A 11 -9.16 -23.05 18.00
N ASP A 12 -9.60 -24.12 18.64
CA ASP A 12 -9.18 -25.49 18.37
C ASP A 12 -10.00 -26.03 17.20
N GLY A 13 -9.33 -26.25 16.06
CA GLY A 13 -9.98 -26.66 14.81
C GLY A 13 -10.35 -28.14 14.73
N THR A 14 -9.99 -28.95 15.73
CA THR A 14 -10.08 -30.43 15.71
C THR A 14 -11.47 -30.91 15.31
N ASN A 15 -12.53 -30.31 15.86
CA ASN A 15 -13.93 -30.73 15.66
C ASN A 15 -14.62 -29.98 14.52
N TYR A 16 -13.90 -29.18 13.73
CA TYR A 16 -14.49 -28.30 12.73
C TYR A 16 -14.02 -28.62 11.31
N CYS A 17 -14.93 -28.47 10.36
CA CYS A 17 -14.64 -28.58 8.93
C CYS A 17 -13.93 -27.33 8.35
N GLY A 18 -13.10 -26.67 9.17
CA GLY A 18 -12.39 -25.45 8.84
C GLY A 18 -13.18 -24.18 9.15
N TRP A 19 -12.73 -23.06 8.62
CA TRP A 19 -13.36 -21.76 8.86
C TRP A 19 -14.67 -21.59 8.10
N GLN A 20 -14.66 -21.77 6.78
CA GLN A 20 -15.75 -21.39 5.89
C GLN A 20 -16.90 -22.42 5.93
N LYS A 21 -18.13 -21.91 5.97
CA LYS A 21 -19.37 -22.73 5.90
C LYS A 21 -19.37 -23.63 4.66
N GLN A 22 -19.66 -24.92 4.88
CA GLN A 22 -19.75 -25.96 3.85
C GLN A 22 -20.72 -27.05 4.25
N PRO A 23 -21.29 -27.83 3.29
CA PRO A 23 -22.37 -28.80 3.58
C PRO A 23 -21.96 -29.97 4.48
N ASN A 24 -20.65 -30.26 4.60
CA ASN A 24 -20.17 -31.55 5.11
C ASN A 24 -19.84 -31.55 6.61
N GLY A 25 -20.21 -30.50 7.36
CA GLY A 25 -20.01 -30.46 8.81
C GLY A 25 -19.99 -29.05 9.38
N ILE A 26 -19.87 -28.94 10.70
CA ILE A 26 -19.90 -27.67 11.42
C ILE A 26 -18.58 -26.91 11.17
N CYS A 27 -18.70 -25.63 10.89
CA CYS A 27 -17.57 -24.73 10.60
C CYS A 27 -17.52 -23.57 11.62
N ILE A 28 -16.36 -22.98 11.81
CA ILE A 28 -16.16 -21.87 12.77
C ILE A 28 -17.07 -20.68 12.43
N GLU A 29 -17.13 -20.28 11.16
CA GLU A 29 -17.97 -19.18 10.65
C GLU A 29 -19.47 -19.40 10.97
N GLU A 30 -19.95 -20.63 10.83
CA GLU A 30 -21.35 -20.99 11.13
C GLU A 30 -21.68 -20.85 12.62
N VAL A 31 -20.78 -21.29 13.49
CA VAL A 31 -20.95 -21.15 14.95
C VAL A 31 -20.96 -19.67 15.34
N LEU A 32 -20.04 -18.87 14.81
CA LEU A 32 -19.98 -17.43 15.07
C LEU A 32 -21.25 -16.72 14.59
N ASN A 33 -21.71 -16.97 13.37
CA ASN A 33 -22.93 -16.39 12.82
C ASN A 33 -24.13 -16.70 13.69
N ARG A 34 -24.29 -17.95 14.10
CA ARG A 34 -25.40 -18.42 14.94
C ARG A 34 -25.42 -17.76 16.32
N GLU A 35 -24.27 -17.74 17.00
CA GLU A 35 -24.22 -17.23 18.37
C GLU A 35 -24.25 -15.71 18.43
N LEU A 36 -23.63 -15.00 17.44
CA LEU A 36 -23.75 -13.56 17.27
C LEU A 36 -25.20 -13.14 16.97
N SER A 37 -25.86 -13.83 16.05
CA SER A 37 -27.26 -13.51 15.70
C SER A 37 -28.19 -13.66 16.91
N LYS A 38 -27.98 -14.69 17.76
CA LYS A 38 -28.73 -14.85 19.02
C LYS A 38 -28.37 -13.77 20.04
N LEU A 39 -27.10 -13.39 20.15
CA LEU A 39 -26.62 -12.38 21.11
C LEU A 39 -27.19 -11.00 20.80
N LEU A 40 -27.13 -10.60 19.51
CA LEU A 40 -27.46 -9.26 19.03
C LEU A 40 -28.92 -9.12 18.57
N ASN A 41 -29.67 -10.27 18.53
CA ASN A 41 -31.05 -10.36 18.08
C ASN A 41 -31.28 -9.79 16.67
N GLU A 42 -30.36 -10.05 15.76
CA GLU A 42 -30.40 -9.68 14.34
C GLU A 42 -29.58 -10.68 13.50
N PRO A 43 -29.89 -10.88 12.22
CA PRO A 43 -29.09 -11.75 11.36
C PRO A 43 -27.66 -11.21 11.22
N ILE A 44 -26.64 -12.00 11.56
CA ILE A 44 -25.23 -11.66 11.45
C ILE A 44 -24.51 -12.62 10.52
N GLU A 45 -23.73 -12.08 9.62
CA GLU A 45 -22.79 -12.81 8.77
C GLU A 45 -21.38 -12.26 8.97
N VAL A 46 -20.44 -13.13 9.41
CA VAL A 46 -19.05 -12.74 9.59
C VAL A 46 -18.26 -12.92 8.31
N ILE A 47 -17.28 -12.05 8.10
CA ILE A 47 -16.30 -12.14 7.02
C ILE A 47 -14.93 -12.41 7.64
N GLY A 48 -14.38 -13.62 7.47
CA GLY A 48 -13.07 -13.98 7.99
C GLY A 48 -11.91 -13.57 7.07
N ALA A 49 -10.76 -13.18 7.65
CA ALA A 49 -9.56 -12.82 6.93
C ALA A 49 -8.81 -14.04 6.35
N SER A 50 -8.82 -15.16 7.07
CA SER A 50 -8.14 -16.37 6.63
C SER A 50 -9.10 -17.58 6.68
N ARG A 51 -9.11 -18.33 5.57
CA ARG A 51 -9.83 -19.61 5.48
C ARG A 51 -8.87 -20.72 5.90
N THR A 52 -8.96 -21.17 7.16
CA THR A 52 -8.20 -22.33 7.63
C THR A 52 -8.89 -23.63 7.17
N ASP A 53 -8.08 -24.66 6.91
CA ASP A 53 -8.58 -25.98 6.52
C ASP A 53 -9.22 -26.72 7.71
N SER A 54 -9.92 -27.81 7.43
CA SER A 54 -10.45 -28.74 8.44
C SER A 54 -9.33 -29.22 9.37
N GLY A 55 -9.56 -29.17 10.68
CA GLY A 55 -8.61 -29.57 11.71
C GLY A 55 -7.47 -28.57 12.01
N VAL A 56 -7.41 -27.43 11.32
CA VAL A 56 -6.39 -26.39 11.53
C VAL A 56 -6.84 -25.44 12.63
N HIS A 57 -5.93 -25.11 13.55
CA HIS A 57 -6.17 -24.22 14.68
C HIS A 57 -5.89 -22.75 14.36
N ALA A 58 -6.36 -21.85 15.21
CA ALA A 58 -5.97 -20.45 15.18
C ALA A 58 -5.87 -19.86 16.59
N ARG A 59 -4.94 -18.90 16.77
CA ARG A 59 -4.85 -18.04 17.94
C ARG A 59 -5.29 -16.61 17.63
N GLY A 60 -5.22 -16.19 16.37
CA GLY A 60 -5.48 -14.82 15.96
C GLY A 60 -6.05 -14.71 14.55
N ASN A 61 -7.14 -15.42 14.20
CA ASN A 61 -7.86 -15.16 12.97
C ASN A 61 -8.70 -13.89 13.14
N ILE A 62 -8.80 -13.07 12.11
CA ILE A 62 -9.61 -11.85 12.12
C ILE A 62 -10.95 -12.13 11.44
N ALA A 63 -12.04 -11.68 12.07
CA ALA A 63 -13.38 -11.67 11.50
C ALA A 63 -14.05 -10.31 11.70
N VAL A 64 -14.89 -9.89 10.75
CA VAL A 64 -15.68 -8.66 10.85
C VAL A 64 -17.14 -8.95 10.55
N PHE A 65 -18.03 -8.14 11.11
CA PHE A 65 -19.45 -8.13 10.82
C PHE A 65 -20.06 -6.75 11.04
N ASP A 66 -21.23 -6.51 10.46
CA ASP A 66 -22.00 -5.28 10.65
C ASP A 66 -23.15 -5.54 11.63
N THR A 67 -23.46 -4.55 12.47
CA THR A 67 -24.56 -4.64 13.47
C THR A 67 -25.21 -3.29 13.73
N HIS A 68 -26.50 -3.31 14.06
CA HIS A 68 -27.27 -2.16 14.55
C HIS A 68 -27.42 -2.18 16.08
N ALA A 69 -26.93 -3.22 16.74
CA ALA A 69 -27.07 -3.41 18.18
C ALA A 69 -26.42 -2.26 18.97
N ARG A 70 -27.04 -1.86 20.08
CA ARG A 70 -26.52 -0.81 20.97
C ARG A 70 -25.34 -1.25 21.83
N MET A 71 -25.08 -2.56 21.94
CA MET A 71 -23.99 -3.12 22.74
C MET A 71 -22.64 -2.52 22.26
N PRO A 72 -21.80 -1.95 23.16
CA PRO A 72 -20.47 -1.46 22.80
C PRO A 72 -19.62 -2.56 22.17
N ALA A 73 -18.83 -2.24 21.15
CA ALA A 73 -18.05 -3.22 20.37
C ALA A 73 -17.05 -3.99 21.25
N ASP A 74 -16.43 -3.31 22.21
CA ASP A 74 -15.47 -3.90 23.18
C ASP A 74 -16.13 -4.89 24.16
N LYS A 75 -17.46 -4.81 24.37
CA LYS A 75 -18.21 -5.72 25.24
C LYS A 75 -18.69 -6.97 24.54
N ILE A 76 -18.70 -6.98 23.19
CA ILE A 76 -19.19 -8.13 22.42
C ILE A 76 -18.34 -9.37 22.67
N CYS A 77 -16.99 -9.25 22.77
CA CYS A 77 -16.11 -10.38 23.05
C CYS A 77 -16.49 -11.07 24.37
N ILE A 78 -16.74 -10.30 25.42
CA ILE A 78 -17.10 -10.85 26.75
C ILE A 78 -18.45 -11.55 26.72
N ALA A 79 -19.47 -10.92 26.12
CA ALA A 79 -20.82 -11.47 26.05
C ALA A 79 -20.89 -12.71 25.15
N LEU A 80 -20.17 -12.69 24.02
CA LEU A 80 -20.15 -13.79 23.07
C LEU A 80 -19.43 -15.02 23.64
N ASN A 81 -18.33 -14.85 24.37
CA ASN A 81 -17.60 -15.94 25.00
C ASN A 81 -18.40 -16.72 26.05
N GLN A 82 -19.47 -16.14 26.61
CA GLN A 82 -20.37 -16.86 27.50
C GLN A 82 -21.30 -17.84 26.77
N ARG A 83 -21.40 -17.73 25.44
CA ARG A 83 -22.32 -18.52 24.58
C ARG A 83 -21.57 -19.49 23.68
N LEU A 84 -20.31 -19.18 23.36
CA LEU A 84 -19.47 -19.99 22.49
C LEU A 84 -19.10 -21.33 23.17
N PRO A 85 -18.89 -22.39 22.39
CA PRO A 85 -18.29 -23.61 22.89
C PRO A 85 -16.84 -23.33 23.33
N LYS A 86 -16.29 -24.14 24.24
CA LYS A 86 -14.99 -23.93 24.87
C LYS A 86 -13.81 -23.93 23.89
N ASP A 87 -13.98 -24.48 22.72
CA ASP A 87 -12.98 -24.56 21.65
C ASP A 87 -13.00 -23.38 20.67
N ILE A 88 -13.87 -22.36 20.90
CA ILE A 88 -13.87 -21.08 20.17
C ILE A 88 -13.91 -19.93 21.18
N VAL A 89 -12.96 -19.01 21.10
CA VAL A 89 -12.85 -17.87 22.01
C VAL A 89 -12.54 -16.59 21.24
N ILE A 90 -13.28 -15.54 21.51
CA ILE A 90 -12.97 -14.19 21.00
C ILE A 90 -11.98 -13.55 21.97
N GLN A 91 -10.80 -13.21 21.47
CA GLN A 91 -9.71 -12.59 22.24
C GLN A 91 -9.96 -11.10 22.43
N GLU A 92 -10.48 -10.44 21.39
CA GLU A 92 -10.70 -9.00 21.33
C GLU A 92 -11.85 -8.68 20.37
N SER A 93 -12.57 -7.58 20.65
CA SER A 93 -13.53 -6.98 19.71
C SER A 93 -13.48 -5.46 19.80
N CYS A 94 -13.47 -4.79 18.64
CA CYS A 94 -13.45 -3.32 18.54
C CYS A 94 -14.24 -2.85 17.32
N GLU A 95 -14.68 -1.59 17.37
CA GLU A 95 -15.27 -0.94 16.22
C GLU A 95 -14.18 -0.54 15.21
N VAL A 96 -14.47 -0.68 13.94
CA VAL A 96 -13.57 -0.32 12.82
C VAL A 96 -14.32 0.51 11.79
N ALA A 97 -13.58 1.16 10.89
CA ALA A 97 -14.16 1.93 9.79
C ALA A 97 -15.17 1.11 8.96
N PRO A 98 -16.27 1.70 8.48
CA PRO A 98 -17.34 0.98 7.76
C PRO A 98 -16.86 0.26 6.50
N ASP A 99 -15.79 0.76 5.87
CA ASP A 99 -15.16 0.20 4.67
C ASP A 99 -14.08 -0.85 4.97
N TYR A 100 -13.77 -1.10 6.25
CA TYR A 100 -12.79 -2.10 6.65
C TYR A 100 -13.15 -3.48 6.12
N HIS A 101 -12.25 -4.09 5.35
CA HIS A 101 -12.43 -5.44 4.81
C HIS A 101 -11.20 -6.30 5.08
N PRO A 102 -11.30 -7.40 5.85
CA PRO A 102 -10.16 -8.13 6.40
C PRO A 102 -9.30 -8.86 5.35
N ARG A 103 -9.77 -8.98 4.09
CA ARG A 103 -9.03 -9.61 2.97
C ARG A 103 -8.46 -8.59 1.98
N LYS A 104 -8.86 -7.31 2.10
CA LYS A 104 -8.39 -6.23 1.20
C LYS A 104 -7.26 -5.41 1.80
N ARG A 105 -6.79 -5.76 2.99
CA ARG A 105 -5.68 -5.10 3.69
C ARG A 105 -4.39 -5.86 3.42
N ASN A 106 -3.29 -5.13 3.37
CA ASN A 106 -1.98 -5.77 3.41
C ASN A 106 -1.77 -6.35 4.78
N THR A 107 -1.54 -7.62 4.82
CA THR A 107 -1.42 -8.33 6.08
C THR A 107 -0.23 -9.26 6.05
N ARG A 108 0.48 -9.31 7.16
CA ARG A 108 1.43 -10.38 7.49
C ARG A 108 0.69 -11.47 8.21
N LYS A 109 0.67 -12.66 7.64
CA LYS A 109 0.09 -13.86 8.27
C LYS A 109 1.22 -14.74 8.77
N THR A 110 1.15 -15.10 10.05
CA THR A 110 2.13 -15.99 10.66
C THR A 110 1.46 -17.30 11.06
N TYR A 111 2.00 -18.40 10.54
CA TYR A 111 1.62 -19.76 10.89
C TYR A 111 2.73 -20.45 11.67
N GLU A 112 2.36 -21.31 12.59
CA GLU A 112 3.25 -22.21 13.30
C GLU A 112 2.81 -23.65 13.05
N TYR A 113 3.77 -24.49 12.66
CA TYR A 113 3.55 -25.92 12.51
C TYR A 113 4.40 -26.68 13.54
N ARG A 114 3.77 -27.58 14.32
CA ARG A 114 4.40 -28.35 15.36
C ARG A 114 4.57 -29.78 14.96
N ILE A 115 5.80 -30.31 15.10
CA ILE A 115 6.13 -31.72 14.91
C ILE A 115 6.60 -32.27 16.25
N LEU A 116 5.95 -33.31 16.74
CA LEU A 116 6.46 -34.11 17.86
C LEU A 116 7.39 -35.20 17.31
N ASN A 117 8.72 -34.99 17.43
CA ASN A 117 9.73 -35.84 16.80
C ASN A 117 10.39 -36.77 17.82
N ARG A 118 9.77 -37.91 18.07
CA ARG A 118 10.23 -38.92 19.03
C ARG A 118 9.73 -40.30 18.64
N ARG A 119 10.26 -41.33 19.35
CA ARG A 119 9.89 -42.72 19.06
C ARG A 119 8.49 -43.13 19.49
N VAL A 120 7.93 -42.51 20.53
CA VAL A 120 6.61 -42.85 21.11
C VAL A 120 5.77 -41.57 21.21
N PRO A 121 4.48 -41.58 20.77
CA PRO A 121 3.62 -40.39 20.82
C PRO A 121 3.30 -40.00 22.27
N LEU A 122 2.90 -38.73 22.45
CA LEU A 122 2.33 -38.19 23.70
C LEU A 122 0.85 -37.94 23.51
N PRO A 123 -0.05 -38.57 24.31
CA PRO A 123 -1.51 -38.43 24.11
C PRO A 123 -2.02 -37.01 24.25
N ASP A 124 -1.44 -36.18 25.12
CA ASP A 124 -1.79 -34.78 25.35
C ASP A 124 -1.40 -33.85 24.20
N GLN A 125 -0.51 -34.29 23.30
CA GLN A 125 -0.09 -33.55 22.11
C GLN A 125 -0.74 -34.01 20.80
N ARG A 126 -1.62 -35.02 20.86
CA ARG A 126 -2.22 -35.66 19.68
C ARG A 126 -3.08 -34.72 18.82
N LEU A 127 -3.66 -33.67 19.40
CA LEU A 127 -4.56 -32.73 18.73
C LEU A 127 -3.88 -31.43 18.27
N ASN A 128 -2.62 -31.20 18.67
CA ASN A 128 -1.92 -29.93 18.42
C ASN A 128 -0.50 -30.11 17.90
N SER A 129 -0.12 -31.33 17.47
CA SER A 129 1.16 -31.61 16.84
C SER A 129 1.09 -32.80 15.89
N TYR A 130 1.93 -32.79 14.88
CA TYR A 130 2.17 -33.94 13.98
C TYR A 130 3.19 -34.87 14.60
N PHE A 131 2.78 -36.06 15.02
CA PHE A 131 3.72 -37.10 15.48
C PHE A 131 4.53 -37.64 14.32
N TYR A 132 5.86 -37.59 14.44
CA TYR A 132 6.81 -38.14 13.45
C TYR A 132 7.86 -39.00 14.12
N TYR A 133 7.88 -40.27 13.77
CA TYR A 133 8.68 -41.29 14.44
C TYR A 133 10.17 -41.23 14.15
N TYR A 134 10.56 -40.99 12.87
CA TYR A 134 11.96 -40.97 12.46
C TYR A 134 12.64 -39.68 12.86
N ALA A 135 13.93 -39.77 13.26
CA ALA A 135 14.70 -38.57 13.58
C ALA A 135 14.78 -37.63 12.37
N LEU A 136 14.60 -36.34 12.64
CA LEU A 136 14.69 -35.27 11.63
C LEU A 136 15.97 -34.47 11.82
N ASP A 137 16.71 -34.28 10.75
CA ASP A 137 17.87 -33.39 10.66
C ASP A 137 17.34 -31.94 10.47
N VAL A 138 17.28 -31.20 11.59
CA VAL A 138 16.72 -29.84 11.61
C VAL A 138 17.63 -28.86 10.87
N ASP A 139 18.93 -29.08 10.81
CA ASP A 139 19.86 -28.18 10.15
C ASP A 139 19.70 -28.25 8.63
N LYS A 140 19.54 -29.45 8.06
CA LYS A 140 19.15 -29.58 6.64
C LYS A 140 17.79 -29.01 6.33
N MET A 141 16.82 -29.12 7.26
CA MET A 141 15.52 -28.48 7.07
C MET A 141 15.65 -26.96 7.06
N ARG A 142 16.50 -26.36 7.91
CA ARG A 142 16.75 -24.90 7.91
C ARG A 142 17.39 -24.44 6.61
N GLU A 143 18.41 -25.17 6.14
CA GLU A 143 19.08 -24.90 4.87
C GLU A 143 18.07 -24.91 3.71
N ALA A 144 17.27 -25.97 3.61
CA ALA A 144 16.26 -26.13 2.58
C ALA A 144 15.21 -25.01 2.61
N ALA A 145 14.79 -24.58 3.82
CA ALA A 145 13.77 -23.56 4.02
C ALA A 145 14.18 -22.18 3.46
N GLN A 146 15.47 -21.85 3.42
CA GLN A 146 15.96 -20.58 2.88
C GLN A 146 15.62 -20.41 1.39
N ASN A 147 15.54 -21.49 0.62
CA ASN A 147 15.13 -21.43 -0.78
C ASN A 147 13.69 -20.96 -1.01
N LEU A 148 12.85 -20.95 0.03
CA LEU A 148 11.46 -20.54 -0.03
C LEU A 148 11.23 -19.09 0.43
N VAL A 149 12.26 -18.46 1.04
CA VAL A 149 12.17 -17.06 1.49
C VAL A 149 12.28 -16.13 0.28
N GLY A 150 11.46 -15.09 0.26
CA GLY A 150 11.36 -14.18 -0.87
C GLY A 150 10.03 -14.30 -1.62
N GLU A 151 9.96 -13.65 -2.78
CA GLU A 151 8.78 -13.68 -3.66
C GLU A 151 8.96 -14.75 -4.74
N HIS A 152 8.07 -15.73 -4.75
CA HIS A 152 8.13 -16.88 -5.65
C HIS A 152 6.75 -17.31 -6.12
N ASP A 153 6.71 -18.02 -7.25
CA ASP A 153 5.52 -18.74 -7.71
C ASP A 153 5.39 -20.08 -6.97
N PHE A 154 4.50 -20.14 -5.97
CA PHE A 154 4.28 -21.33 -5.14
C PHE A 154 3.30 -22.34 -5.74
N LYS A 155 3.15 -22.39 -7.05
CA LYS A 155 2.25 -23.33 -7.73
C LYS A 155 2.52 -24.80 -7.35
N SER A 156 3.78 -25.20 -7.18
CA SER A 156 4.14 -26.56 -6.70
C SER A 156 3.68 -26.83 -5.27
N PHE A 157 3.62 -25.80 -4.45
CA PHE A 157 3.27 -25.90 -3.03
C PHE A 157 1.80 -25.60 -2.75
N CYS A 158 0.93 -25.67 -3.75
CA CYS A 158 -0.51 -25.50 -3.54
C CYS A 158 -1.30 -26.71 -4.04
N SER A 159 -2.50 -26.91 -3.49
CA SER A 159 -3.39 -27.99 -3.96
C SER A 159 -3.96 -27.68 -5.34
N ILE A 160 -4.10 -28.70 -6.18
CA ILE A 160 -4.59 -28.62 -7.56
C ILE A 160 -5.98 -27.95 -7.66
N ARG A 161 -6.81 -28.07 -6.62
CA ARG A 161 -8.15 -27.46 -6.56
C ARG A 161 -8.15 -25.98 -6.16
N THR A 162 -7.01 -25.30 -6.27
CA THR A 162 -6.97 -23.84 -5.99
C THR A 162 -7.80 -23.10 -7.06
N GLN A 163 -8.64 -22.16 -6.58
CA GLN A 163 -9.43 -21.28 -7.46
C GLN A 163 -8.69 -19.98 -7.79
N VAL A 164 -7.45 -19.84 -7.32
CA VAL A 164 -6.66 -18.63 -7.44
C VAL A 164 -5.73 -18.78 -8.64
N GLU A 165 -5.86 -17.90 -9.62
CA GLU A 165 -5.01 -17.88 -10.82
C GLU A 165 -3.59 -17.40 -10.49
N ASP A 166 -3.47 -16.45 -9.57
CA ASP A 166 -2.18 -15.90 -9.14
C ASP A 166 -1.60 -16.71 -7.97
N THR A 167 -0.56 -17.46 -8.25
CA THR A 167 0.15 -18.33 -7.29
C THR A 167 1.42 -17.71 -6.71
N VAL A 168 1.76 -16.47 -7.07
CA VAL A 168 2.91 -15.75 -6.53
C VAL A 168 2.60 -15.28 -5.10
N ARG A 169 3.50 -15.61 -4.16
CA ARG A 169 3.44 -15.17 -2.75
C ARG A 169 4.81 -14.77 -2.27
N ARG A 170 4.84 -13.93 -1.23
CA ARG A 170 6.08 -13.55 -0.57
C ARG A 170 6.14 -14.16 0.83
N ILE A 171 7.14 -14.99 1.07
CA ILE A 171 7.49 -15.48 2.40
C ILE A 171 8.56 -14.55 2.97
N TYR A 172 8.25 -13.93 4.11
CA TYR A 172 9.18 -13.01 4.79
C TYR A 172 10.23 -13.76 5.60
N SER A 173 9.82 -14.85 6.25
CA SER A 173 10.73 -15.67 7.06
C SER A 173 10.21 -17.08 7.27
N ILE A 174 11.13 -18.02 7.40
CA ILE A 174 10.88 -19.37 7.90
C ILE A 174 11.90 -19.66 9.02
N THR A 175 11.41 -19.92 10.22
CA THR A 175 12.24 -20.30 11.35
C THR A 175 11.90 -21.70 11.82
N ILE A 176 12.93 -22.52 12.09
CA ILE A 176 12.77 -23.90 12.56
C ILE A 176 13.54 -24.05 13.86
N LYS A 177 12.84 -24.33 14.95
CA LYS A 177 13.40 -24.47 16.29
C LYS A 177 13.14 -25.88 16.81
N LYS A 178 14.20 -26.58 17.23
CA LYS A 178 14.09 -27.81 18.01
C LYS A 178 14.07 -27.44 19.49
N ASN A 179 13.07 -27.90 20.20
CA ASN A 179 12.90 -27.69 21.64
C ASN A 179 13.36 -28.90 22.42
N GLU A 180 13.56 -28.73 23.72
CA GLU A 180 14.02 -29.81 24.63
C GLU A 180 12.99 -30.92 24.86
N ASP A 181 11.70 -30.61 24.60
CA ASP A 181 10.57 -31.55 24.74
C ASP A 181 10.28 -32.37 23.48
N ASP A 182 11.31 -32.65 22.68
CA ASP A 182 11.23 -33.39 21.40
C ASP A 182 10.37 -32.71 20.33
N ARG A 183 9.99 -31.45 20.53
CA ARG A 183 9.15 -30.69 19.61
C ARG A 183 10.01 -29.90 18.63
N ILE A 184 9.59 -29.91 17.35
CA ILE A 184 10.14 -29.03 16.32
C ILE A 184 9.02 -28.06 15.92
N ASP A 185 9.25 -26.77 16.15
CA ASP A 185 8.34 -25.71 15.77
C ASP A 185 8.85 -25.03 14.49
N ILE A 186 8.01 -25.02 13.45
CA ILE A 186 8.28 -24.37 12.17
C ILE A 186 7.34 -23.18 12.06
N ARG A 187 7.89 -21.96 12.10
CA ARG A 187 7.10 -20.73 11.97
C ARG A 187 7.36 -20.09 10.61
N ILE A 188 6.29 -19.79 9.89
CA ILE A 188 6.31 -19.22 8.54
C ILE A 188 5.48 -17.94 8.53
N SER A 189 6.10 -16.83 8.11
CA SER A 189 5.44 -15.53 7.93
C SER A 189 5.46 -15.12 6.47
N GLY A 190 4.32 -14.62 5.95
CA GLY A 190 4.22 -14.17 4.56
C GLY A 190 3.01 -13.25 4.32
N ASN A 191 2.93 -12.67 3.12
CA ASN A 191 1.83 -11.79 2.71
C ASN A 191 0.50 -12.53 2.47
N GLY A 192 0.54 -13.85 2.42
CA GLY A 192 -0.59 -14.72 2.20
C GLY A 192 -0.15 -16.13 1.82
N PHE A 193 -1.05 -17.08 1.94
CA PHE A 193 -0.76 -18.48 1.65
C PHE A 193 -1.84 -19.08 0.74
N LEU A 194 -1.42 -19.91 -0.20
CA LEU A 194 -2.31 -20.67 -1.08
C LEU A 194 -2.93 -21.86 -0.31
N TYR A 195 -3.92 -22.48 -0.93
CA TYR A 195 -4.62 -23.63 -0.35
C TYR A 195 -3.65 -24.78 -0.03
N ASN A 196 -3.57 -25.18 1.26
CA ASN A 196 -2.63 -26.15 1.83
C ASN A 196 -1.14 -25.78 1.74
N MET A 197 -0.76 -24.58 1.35
CA MET A 197 0.63 -24.19 1.05
C MET A 197 1.58 -24.48 2.23
N VAL A 198 1.29 -24.00 3.43
CA VAL A 198 2.15 -24.21 4.62
C VAL A 198 2.33 -25.69 4.90
N ARG A 199 1.26 -26.48 4.83
CA ARG A 199 1.31 -27.94 5.10
C ARG A 199 2.13 -28.70 4.04
N ILE A 200 2.09 -28.27 2.77
CA ILE A 200 2.91 -28.87 1.70
C ILE A 200 4.38 -28.47 1.86
N ILE A 201 4.67 -27.23 2.24
CA ILE A 201 6.03 -26.79 2.59
C ILE A 201 6.58 -27.66 3.72
N VAL A 202 5.85 -27.81 4.82
CA VAL A 202 6.27 -28.64 5.95
C VAL A 202 6.49 -30.09 5.54
N GLY A 203 5.57 -30.68 4.78
CA GLY A 203 5.73 -32.06 4.30
C GLY A 203 6.95 -32.25 3.39
N SER A 204 7.32 -31.23 2.62
CA SER A 204 8.54 -31.20 1.81
C SER A 204 9.79 -31.08 2.68
N LEU A 205 9.77 -30.20 3.69
CA LEU A 205 10.87 -30.05 4.65
C LEU A 205 11.09 -31.32 5.49
N VAL A 206 10.02 -32.05 5.84
CA VAL A 206 10.12 -33.36 6.50
C VAL A 206 10.83 -34.38 5.60
N LYS A 207 10.59 -34.35 4.27
CA LYS A 207 11.34 -35.22 3.34
C LYS A 207 12.83 -34.91 3.32
N VAL A 208 13.23 -33.66 3.49
CA VAL A 208 14.62 -33.25 3.63
C VAL A 208 15.17 -33.73 4.99
N GLY A 209 14.44 -33.44 6.08
CA GLY A 209 14.89 -33.80 7.44
C GLY A 209 15.08 -35.29 7.67
N CYS A 210 14.27 -36.14 7.03
CA CYS A 210 14.46 -37.61 7.13
C CYS A 210 15.45 -38.18 6.08
N GLY A 211 16.10 -37.31 5.29
CA GLY A 211 17.15 -37.71 4.33
C GLY A 211 16.63 -38.29 3.01
N PHE A 212 15.32 -38.30 2.75
CA PHE A 212 14.79 -38.71 1.44
C PHE A 212 15.09 -37.70 0.35
N TRP A 213 15.19 -36.41 0.71
CA TRP A 213 15.50 -35.32 -0.19
C TRP A 213 16.76 -34.59 0.29
N LYS A 214 17.48 -34.04 -0.70
CA LYS A 214 18.53 -33.06 -0.44
C LYS A 214 17.94 -31.67 -0.30
N PRO A 215 18.57 -30.70 0.37
CA PRO A 215 18.08 -29.33 0.51
C PRO A 215 17.76 -28.65 -0.83
N GLU A 216 18.55 -28.90 -1.90
CA GLU A 216 18.42 -28.31 -3.22
C GLU A 216 17.10 -28.71 -3.91
N GLN A 217 16.55 -29.89 -3.60
CA GLN A 217 15.30 -30.36 -4.19
C GLN A 217 14.08 -29.51 -3.81
N ILE A 218 14.16 -28.70 -2.75
CA ILE A 218 13.14 -27.70 -2.44
C ILE A 218 13.13 -26.60 -3.50
N LYS A 219 14.31 -26.13 -3.94
CA LYS A 219 14.46 -25.15 -5.01
C LYS A 219 13.99 -25.73 -6.35
N GLU A 220 14.40 -26.94 -6.69
CA GLU A 220 13.95 -27.64 -7.90
C GLU A 220 12.42 -27.79 -7.93
N ALA A 221 11.80 -28.15 -6.80
CA ALA A 221 10.35 -28.23 -6.69
C ALA A 221 9.66 -26.87 -6.87
N LEU A 222 10.25 -25.79 -6.37
CA LEU A 222 9.73 -24.43 -6.53
C LEU A 222 9.76 -23.99 -8.00
N GLU A 223 10.89 -24.18 -8.67
CA GLU A 223 11.11 -23.83 -10.08
C GLU A 223 10.25 -24.65 -11.05
N ALA A 224 9.96 -25.91 -10.69
CA ALA A 224 9.17 -26.82 -11.53
C ALA A 224 7.71 -26.37 -11.75
N ARG A 225 7.13 -25.56 -10.85
CA ARG A 225 5.71 -25.12 -10.90
C ARG A 225 4.72 -26.28 -11.06
N ASP A 226 5.07 -27.44 -10.55
CA ASP A 226 4.32 -28.69 -10.63
C ASP A 226 4.11 -29.29 -9.23
N ARG A 227 2.82 -29.46 -8.84
CA ARG A 227 2.46 -30.03 -7.54
C ARG A 227 3.08 -31.41 -7.27
N SER A 228 3.29 -32.22 -8.32
CA SER A 228 3.87 -33.56 -8.20
C SER A 228 5.34 -33.54 -7.74
N LYS A 229 6.03 -32.43 -7.91
CA LYS A 229 7.43 -32.24 -7.50
C LYS A 229 7.59 -31.81 -6.04
N ALA A 230 6.52 -31.31 -5.39
CA ALA A 230 6.55 -30.99 -3.96
C ALA A 230 6.16 -32.21 -3.10
N GLY A 231 6.54 -32.15 -1.82
CA GLY A 231 6.28 -33.22 -0.86
C GLY A 231 4.79 -33.42 -0.52
N PRO A 232 4.48 -34.40 0.34
CA PRO A 232 3.13 -34.67 0.77
C PRO A 232 2.59 -33.52 1.62
N LYS A 233 1.27 -33.38 1.69
CA LYS A 233 0.61 -32.47 2.61
C LYS A 233 0.73 -32.99 4.03
N ALA A 234 1.36 -32.24 4.94
CA ALA A 234 1.44 -32.58 6.36
C ALA A 234 0.06 -32.53 7.04
N PRO A 235 -0.18 -33.31 8.11
CA PRO A 235 -1.42 -33.36 8.87
C PRO A 235 -1.91 -31.98 9.36
N ALA A 236 -3.21 -31.82 9.55
CA ALA A 236 -3.80 -30.51 9.89
C ALA A 236 -3.55 -30.11 11.34
N GLU A 237 -3.58 -31.09 12.25
CA GLU A 237 -3.48 -30.91 13.70
C GLU A 237 -2.17 -30.25 14.16
N GLY A 238 -1.11 -30.30 13.34
CA GLY A 238 0.13 -29.57 13.62
C GLY A 238 0.08 -28.07 13.30
N LEU A 239 -0.89 -27.61 12.50
CA LEU A 239 -0.92 -26.25 11.98
C LEU A 239 -1.79 -25.32 12.82
N THR A 240 -1.23 -24.17 13.19
CA THR A 240 -1.93 -23.08 13.89
C THR A 240 -1.67 -21.74 13.20
N LEU A 241 -2.72 -21.00 12.86
CA LEU A 241 -2.63 -19.59 12.50
C LEU A 241 -2.37 -18.78 13.78
N ILE A 242 -1.19 -18.17 13.89
CA ILE A 242 -0.76 -17.44 15.11
C ILE A 242 -1.33 -16.02 15.10
N SER A 243 -1.07 -15.27 14.02
CA SER A 243 -1.49 -13.87 13.92
C SER A 243 -1.77 -13.46 12.48
N ILE A 244 -2.60 -12.43 12.35
CA ILE A 244 -2.77 -11.64 11.15
C ILE A 244 -2.54 -10.19 11.59
N GLU A 245 -1.41 -9.63 11.17
CA GLU A 245 -0.99 -8.27 11.47
C GLU A 245 -1.20 -7.41 10.24
N GLU A 246 -1.77 -6.23 10.39
CA GLU A 246 -1.87 -5.26 9.30
C GLU A 246 -0.48 -4.64 9.10
N GLU A 247 -0.01 -4.67 7.88
CA GLU A 247 1.22 -3.99 7.50
C GLU A 247 0.86 -2.61 6.95
N THR A 248 1.39 -1.56 7.55
CA THR A 248 1.46 -0.25 6.92
C THR A 248 2.43 -0.37 5.75
N LEU A 249 1.90 -0.26 4.55
CA LEU A 249 2.75 -0.21 3.36
C LEU A 249 3.59 1.06 3.41
N PRO A 250 4.88 0.99 3.05
CA PRO A 250 5.64 2.20 2.83
C PRO A 250 4.91 3.02 1.77
N ALA A 251 4.70 4.31 2.03
CA ALA A 251 4.02 5.20 1.09
C ALA A 251 4.72 5.21 -0.28
N VAL A 252 6.03 4.98 -0.29
CA VAL A 252 6.86 4.94 -1.49
C VAL A 252 7.75 3.69 -1.46
N ILE A 253 7.71 2.92 -2.55
CA ILE A 253 8.63 1.81 -2.83
C ILE A 253 9.60 2.25 -3.92
N ARG A 254 10.89 2.02 -3.71
CA ARG A 254 11.94 2.20 -4.74
C ARG A 254 12.74 0.93 -4.84
N GLU A 255 13.08 0.53 -6.06
CA GLU A 255 13.98 -0.59 -6.34
C GLU A 255 14.85 -0.22 -7.55
N GLU A 256 16.14 -0.51 -7.43
CA GLU A 256 17.13 -0.30 -8.48
C GLU A 256 18.08 -1.49 -8.50
N ASN A 257 18.35 -2.04 -9.67
CA ASN A 257 19.30 -3.10 -9.91
C ASN A 257 19.88 -3.00 -11.33
N GLU A 258 20.63 -4.02 -11.79
CA GLU A 258 21.25 -4.05 -13.12
C GLU A 258 20.25 -4.07 -14.28
N HIS A 259 18.97 -4.41 -14.04
CA HIS A 259 17.95 -4.61 -15.08
C HIS A 259 16.84 -3.58 -15.06
N TRP A 260 16.54 -2.95 -13.90
CA TRP A 260 15.48 -1.95 -13.79
C TRP A 260 15.70 -0.98 -12.62
N SER A 261 15.14 0.20 -12.80
CA SER A 261 14.98 1.21 -11.76
C SER A 261 13.55 1.75 -11.78
N TYR A 262 12.84 1.71 -10.65
CA TYR A 262 11.47 2.18 -10.55
C TYR A 262 11.11 2.76 -9.19
N ARG A 263 10.03 3.54 -9.17
CA ARG A 263 9.37 4.06 -7.97
C ARG A 263 7.87 3.78 -8.04
N VAL A 264 7.29 3.29 -6.94
CA VAL A 264 5.84 3.17 -6.76
C VAL A 264 5.41 4.05 -5.60
N ASN A 265 4.59 5.07 -5.86
CA ASN A 265 3.90 5.82 -4.82
C ASN A 265 2.52 5.18 -4.61
N GLN A 266 2.28 4.68 -3.42
CA GLN A 266 1.04 4.02 -3.01
C GLN A 266 0.40 4.66 -1.77
N GLY A 267 0.95 5.78 -1.27
CA GLY A 267 0.37 6.53 -0.15
C GLY A 267 -1.04 7.04 -0.42
N GLU A 268 -1.41 7.18 -1.70
CA GLU A 268 -2.72 7.65 -2.15
C GLU A 268 -3.80 6.55 -2.23
N ILE A 269 -3.42 5.29 -2.04
CA ILE A 269 -4.38 4.17 -2.19
C ILE A 269 -5.51 4.29 -1.16
N GLU A 270 -5.18 4.57 0.09
CA GLU A 270 -6.17 4.68 1.17
C GLU A 270 -7.08 5.91 1.00
N SER A 271 -6.51 7.05 0.58
CA SER A 271 -7.23 8.32 0.50
C SER A 271 -8.02 8.49 -0.80
N PHE A 272 -7.48 8.02 -1.93
CA PHE A 272 -8.03 8.29 -3.28
C PHE A 272 -8.20 7.04 -4.13
N GLY A 273 -7.80 5.87 -3.66
CA GLY A 273 -7.82 4.63 -4.44
C GLY A 273 -6.82 4.62 -5.60
N LYS A 274 -5.77 5.46 -5.55
CA LYS A 274 -4.82 5.65 -6.64
C LYS A 274 -3.42 5.17 -6.27
N ALA A 275 -2.71 4.59 -7.24
CA ALA A 275 -1.28 4.31 -7.16
C ALA A 275 -0.56 4.90 -8.36
N TYR A 276 0.67 5.37 -8.16
CA TYR A 276 1.52 5.95 -9.20
C TYR A 276 2.80 5.13 -9.34
N ILE A 277 3.03 4.58 -10.52
CA ILE A 277 4.20 3.80 -10.88
C ILE A 277 5.06 4.64 -11.83
N GLN A 278 6.34 4.79 -11.53
CA GLN A 278 7.32 5.44 -12.39
C GLN A 278 8.43 4.44 -12.68
N ILE A 279 8.62 4.07 -13.95
CA ILE A 279 9.70 3.22 -14.42
C ILE A 279 10.73 4.13 -15.07
N TYR A 280 11.93 4.20 -14.50
CA TYR A 280 13.01 5.07 -14.98
C TYR A 280 13.86 4.34 -16.01
N GLU A 281 14.21 3.07 -15.73
CA GLU A 281 15.03 2.20 -16.56
C GLU A 281 14.47 0.78 -16.50
N CYS A 282 14.51 0.06 -17.62
CA CYS A 282 14.15 -1.35 -17.68
C CYS A 282 14.63 -1.95 -19.00
N ASP A 283 15.21 -3.15 -18.94
CA ASP A 283 15.53 -3.92 -20.14
C ASP A 283 14.25 -4.31 -20.89
N GLU A 284 14.25 -4.23 -22.23
CA GLU A 284 13.08 -4.51 -23.07
C GLU A 284 12.49 -5.90 -22.80
N CYS A 285 13.35 -6.91 -22.60
CA CYS A 285 12.91 -8.29 -22.33
C CYS A 285 12.22 -8.47 -20.96
N ASP A 286 12.44 -7.55 -20.02
CA ASP A 286 11.90 -7.61 -18.66
C ASP A 286 10.74 -6.65 -18.43
N PHE A 287 10.52 -5.70 -19.34
CA PHE A 287 9.55 -4.61 -19.17
C PHE A 287 8.12 -5.10 -18.90
N GLU A 288 7.58 -5.98 -19.74
CA GLU A 288 6.22 -6.48 -19.55
C GLU A 288 6.06 -7.21 -18.21
N ARG A 289 7.04 -8.06 -17.85
CA ARG A 289 7.05 -8.80 -16.58
C ARG A 289 7.09 -7.85 -15.38
N LEU A 290 7.94 -6.82 -15.44
CA LEU A 290 8.03 -5.80 -14.40
C LEU A 290 6.72 -5.02 -14.28
N LEU A 291 6.20 -4.48 -15.39
CA LEU A 291 4.98 -3.69 -15.45
C LEU A 291 3.79 -4.45 -14.86
N VAL A 292 3.56 -5.69 -15.32
CA VAL A 292 2.49 -6.56 -14.83
C VAL A 292 2.65 -6.85 -13.33
N ARG A 293 3.86 -7.10 -12.84
CA ARG A 293 4.16 -7.31 -11.42
C ARG A 293 3.75 -6.09 -10.60
N LEU A 294 4.18 -4.88 -11.00
CA LEU A 294 3.91 -3.65 -10.28
C LEU A 294 2.41 -3.28 -10.27
N VAL A 295 1.74 -3.44 -11.40
CA VAL A 295 0.29 -3.20 -11.52
C VAL A 295 -0.50 -4.19 -10.65
N LYS A 296 -0.16 -5.47 -10.68
CA LYS A 296 -0.78 -6.49 -9.81
C LYS A 296 -0.55 -6.18 -8.33
N GLN A 297 0.65 -5.74 -7.96
CA GLN A 297 0.97 -5.34 -6.59
C GLN A 297 0.11 -4.15 -6.14
N ALA A 298 0.03 -3.09 -6.92
CA ALA A 298 -0.79 -1.92 -6.61
C ALA A 298 -2.29 -2.28 -6.51
N SER A 299 -2.81 -3.14 -7.41
CA SER A 299 -4.19 -3.65 -7.35
C SER A 299 -4.46 -4.46 -6.08
N ARG A 300 -3.52 -5.33 -5.67
CA ARG A 300 -3.63 -6.11 -4.41
C ARG A 300 -3.65 -5.19 -3.19
N ASN A 301 -2.90 -4.10 -3.26
CA ASN A 301 -2.83 -3.09 -2.21
C ASN A 301 -4.08 -2.20 -2.15
N GLY A 302 -5.05 -2.41 -3.06
CA GLY A 302 -6.35 -1.76 -3.04
C GLY A 302 -6.51 -0.61 -4.04
N ALA A 303 -5.51 -0.34 -4.88
CA ALA A 303 -5.64 0.69 -5.90
C ALA A 303 -6.78 0.37 -6.88
N ALA A 304 -7.69 1.32 -7.05
CA ALA A 304 -8.78 1.26 -8.03
C ALA A 304 -8.34 1.82 -9.39
N GLN A 305 -7.39 2.76 -9.36
CA GLN A 305 -6.74 3.34 -10.54
C GLN A 305 -5.22 3.28 -10.36
N ILE A 306 -4.52 2.89 -11.41
CA ILE A 306 -3.07 2.77 -11.41
C ILE A 306 -2.53 3.60 -12.55
N HIS A 307 -1.78 4.64 -12.19
CA HIS A 307 -1.16 5.56 -13.12
C HIS A 307 0.28 5.12 -13.34
N VAL A 308 0.69 4.98 -14.59
CA VAL A 308 2.03 4.53 -14.96
C VAL A 308 2.71 5.59 -15.82
N ARG A 309 3.91 5.97 -15.43
CA ARG A 309 4.85 6.75 -16.22
C ARG A 309 6.03 5.86 -16.60
N ASP A 310 6.29 5.76 -17.88
CA ASP A 310 7.42 5.01 -18.41
C ASP A 310 8.41 5.94 -19.10
N ASN A 311 9.63 6.01 -18.56
CA ASN A 311 10.71 6.81 -19.14
C ASN A 311 11.53 6.02 -20.18
N THR A 312 11.29 4.69 -20.29
CA THR A 312 12.01 3.82 -21.25
C THR A 312 11.44 3.88 -22.66
N GLY A 313 10.18 4.34 -22.79
CA GLY A 313 9.48 4.42 -24.07
C GLY A 313 8.85 3.12 -24.55
N HIS A 314 8.86 2.07 -23.73
CA HIS A 314 8.24 0.77 -24.09
C HIS A 314 6.71 0.81 -23.98
N LEU A 315 6.16 1.65 -23.08
CA LEU A 315 4.74 1.81 -22.90
C LEU A 315 4.16 2.80 -23.94
N THR A 316 3.37 2.29 -24.85
CA THR A 316 2.75 3.07 -25.94
C THR A 316 1.23 3.10 -25.83
N LEU A 317 0.59 3.97 -26.63
CA LEU A 317 -0.87 4.09 -26.67
C LEU A 317 -1.52 2.74 -27.02
N GLY A 318 -2.42 2.25 -26.18
CA GLY A 318 -3.11 0.98 -26.38
C GLY A 318 -2.30 -0.25 -26.06
N TYR A 319 -1.16 -0.10 -25.37
CA TYR A 319 -0.34 -1.22 -24.89
C TYR A 319 -1.17 -2.19 -24.06
N LYS A 320 -1.02 -3.47 -24.34
CA LYS A 320 -1.70 -4.54 -23.61
C LYS A 320 -0.67 -5.49 -23.02
N ALA A 321 -0.81 -5.74 -21.73
CA ALA A 321 0.00 -6.70 -21.01
C ALA A 321 -0.93 -7.62 -20.19
N GLU A 322 -0.92 -8.92 -20.48
CA GLU A 322 -1.88 -9.90 -19.94
C GLU A 322 -3.34 -9.42 -20.13
N TYR A 323 -4.06 -9.10 -19.02
CA TYR A 323 -5.44 -8.60 -19.03
C TYR A 323 -5.55 -7.10 -18.74
N PHE A 324 -4.43 -6.39 -18.67
CA PHE A 324 -4.40 -4.94 -18.50
C PHE A 324 -4.33 -4.23 -19.86
N THR A 325 -5.16 -3.20 -20.01
CA THR A 325 -5.08 -2.27 -21.15
C THR A 325 -4.69 -0.91 -20.62
N PHE A 326 -3.62 -0.34 -21.16
CA PHE A 326 -3.11 0.97 -20.80
C PHE A 326 -3.64 2.03 -21.75
N ARG A 327 -4.22 3.08 -21.20
CA ARG A 327 -4.71 4.24 -21.96
C ARG A 327 -3.92 5.46 -21.52
N GLN A 328 -3.43 6.24 -22.47
CA GLN A 328 -2.85 7.53 -22.15
C GLN A 328 -3.92 8.43 -21.52
N GLU A 329 -3.63 8.97 -20.34
CA GLU A 329 -4.55 9.82 -19.60
C GLU A 329 -4.23 11.29 -19.83
N TYR A 330 -2.95 11.66 -19.71
CA TYR A 330 -2.48 13.03 -19.93
C TYR A 330 -1.00 13.08 -20.24
N THR A 331 -0.57 14.21 -20.80
CA THR A 331 0.83 14.59 -20.97
C THR A 331 1.15 15.73 -20.02
N GLN A 332 2.25 15.64 -19.31
CA GLN A 332 2.81 16.76 -18.56
C GLN A 332 3.74 17.56 -19.45
N TRP A 333 3.58 18.87 -19.42
CA TRP A 333 4.38 19.81 -20.17
C TRP A 333 5.20 20.68 -19.23
N LYS A 334 6.49 20.90 -19.56
CA LYS A 334 7.23 22.01 -19.01
C LYS A 334 6.78 23.27 -19.74
N LEU A 335 6.21 24.21 -19.00
CA LEU A 335 5.89 25.55 -19.47
C LEU A 335 7.00 26.48 -18.96
N ALA A 336 7.47 27.39 -19.79
CA ALA A 336 8.46 28.37 -19.39
C ALA A 336 8.17 29.74 -20.00
N LYS A 337 8.63 30.80 -19.31
CA LYS A 337 8.56 32.18 -19.72
C LYS A 337 9.93 32.82 -19.48
N LYS A 338 10.53 33.39 -20.52
CA LYS A 338 11.74 34.19 -20.37
C LYS A 338 11.39 35.51 -19.66
N LEU A 339 12.24 35.91 -18.74
CA LEU A 339 12.06 37.13 -17.97
C LEU A 339 12.92 38.21 -18.60
N GLU A 340 12.32 39.36 -18.96
CA GLU A 340 13.07 40.51 -19.35
C GLU A 340 13.75 41.13 -18.13
N PRO A 341 15.05 41.46 -18.17
CA PRO A 341 15.76 42.12 -17.08
C PRO A 341 15.09 43.48 -16.82
N THR A 342 14.67 43.73 -15.60
CA THR A 342 14.20 45.05 -15.19
C THR A 342 15.38 45.98 -14.96
N GLU A 343 15.20 47.32 -15.20
CA GLU A 343 16.23 48.33 -14.92
C GLU A 343 16.76 48.26 -13.46
N GLU A 344 15.95 47.77 -12.52
CA GLU A 344 16.36 47.54 -11.13
C GLU A 344 17.30 46.34 -10.96
N THR A 345 17.24 45.30 -11.81
CA THR A 345 18.19 44.19 -11.80
C THR A 345 19.55 44.60 -12.33
N LEU A 346 19.62 45.55 -13.23
CA LEU A 346 20.88 46.11 -13.75
C LEU A 346 21.59 47.03 -12.72
N GLN A 347 20.81 47.62 -11.78
CA GLN A 347 21.36 48.45 -10.69
C GLN A 347 21.66 47.66 -9.40
N ALA A 348 21.08 46.44 -9.22
CA ALA A 348 21.29 45.62 -8.03
C ALA A 348 22.63 44.85 -8.04
N GLU A 349 23.30 44.72 -9.18
CA GLU A 349 24.69 44.23 -9.24
C GLU A 349 25.69 45.20 -8.55
N GLU A 350 25.33 46.47 -8.37
CA GLU A 350 26.17 47.47 -7.72
C GLU A 350 25.94 47.67 -6.22
N ASN A 351 24.79 47.21 -5.61
CA ASN A 351 24.51 47.47 -4.19
C ASN A 351 23.88 46.29 -3.47
N LYS A 352 24.69 45.50 -2.79
CA LYS A 352 24.24 44.44 -1.85
C LYS A 352 23.66 45.03 -0.58
N GLN A 353 22.31 45.08 -0.44
CA GLN A 353 21.63 45.08 0.85
C GLN A 353 20.20 44.52 0.73
N PRO A 354 19.70 43.64 1.66
CA PRO A 354 18.36 43.11 1.61
C PRO A 354 17.34 44.13 2.15
N ARG A 355 16.26 44.38 1.44
CA ARG A 355 15.10 45.13 1.93
C ARG A 355 13.87 44.21 2.00
N GLU A 356 13.38 44.05 3.20
CA GLU A 356 12.04 43.51 3.50
C GLU A 356 10.99 44.51 3.02
N ASN A 357 10.01 44.03 2.25
CA ASN A 357 8.60 44.39 2.11
C ASN A 357 8.11 44.28 0.67
N LEU A 358 7.33 43.21 0.44
CA LEU A 358 6.54 42.99 -0.77
C LEU A 358 5.25 43.83 -0.71
N ARG A 359 5.30 45.08 -1.13
CA ARG A 359 4.11 45.86 -1.49
C ARG A 359 4.37 46.52 -2.84
N ASP A 360 3.73 45.97 -3.85
CA ASP A 360 3.12 46.66 -5.02
C ASP A 360 2.93 45.69 -6.18
N THR A 361 1.68 45.32 -6.41
CA THR A 361 1.17 45.07 -7.75
C THR A 361 -0.32 45.43 -7.71
N SER A 362 -0.66 46.57 -8.30
CA SER A 362 -2.05 47.04 -8.51
C SER A 362 -2.77 46.12 -9.49
N CYS A 363 -3.50 45.15 -8.98
CA CYS A 363 -4.57 44.48 -9.72
C CYS A 363 -5.91 45.05 -9.23
N ASN A 364 -6.78 45.40 -10.15
CA ASN A 364 -8.16 45.85 -9.88
C ASN A 364 -9.02 44.68 -9.32
N ASN A 365 -8.72 44.20 -8.13
CA ASN A 365 -9.51 43.18 -7.45
C ASN A 365 -10.01 43.70 -6.10
N SER A 366 -11.21 43.30 -5.75
CA SER A 366 -11.90 43.65 -4.50
C SER A 366 -11.24 43.09 -3.21
N HIS A 367 -10.15 42.35 -3.33
CA HIS A 367 -9.41 41.74 -2.23
C HIS A 367 -7.97 42.28 -2.19
N ASP A 368 -7.54 42.73 -1.00
CA ASP A 368 -6.16 43.17 -0.74
C ASP A 368 -5.33 41.95 -0.30
N ILE A 369 -4.78 41.22 -1.28
CA ILE A 369 -4.05 39.96 -1.03
C ILE A 369 -2.61 40.27 -0.62
N SER A 370 -2.24 39.86 0.59
CA SER A 370 -0.87 39.87 1.09
C SER A 370 -0.18 38.52 0.86
N ILE A 371 1.13 38.56 0.67
CA ILE A 371 1.96 37.36 0.45
C ILE A 371 2.88 37.20 1.65
N ASN A 372 2.71 36.11 2.38
CA ASN A 372 3.46 35.85 3.59
C ASN A 372 4.23 34.52 3.48
N PRO A 373 5.51 34.46 3.85
CA PRO A 373 6.23 33.18 3.91
C PRO A 373 5.57 32.26 4.94
N LEU A 374 5.63 30.96 4.69
CA LEU A 374 5.17 29.96 5.65
C LEU A 374 6.12 29.95 6.86
N ASP A 375 5.56 30.10 8.07
CA ASP A 375 6.31 29.95 9.30
C ASP A 375 6.54 28.47 9.62
N THR A 376 7.75 27.98 9.38
CA THR A 376 8.15 26.58 9.62
C THR A 376 8.36 26.25 11.10
N THR A 377 8.24 27.23 12.00
CA THR A 377 8.26 27.01 13.46
C THR A 377 6.85 26.80 14.03
N ASP A 378 5.80 27.18 13.28
CA ASP A 378 4.41 27.00 13.67
C ASP A 378 3.80 25.73 13.03
N VAL A 379 3.72 24.68 13.82
CA VAL A 379 3.16 23.38 13.38
C VAL A 379 1.73 23.51 12.86
N LYS A 380 0.91 24.41 13.45
CA LYS A 380 -0.48 24.60 13.01
C LYS A 380 -0.56 25.27 11.63
N GLN A 381 0.34 26.20 11.33
CA GLN A 381 0.43 26.77 9.98
C GLN A 381 0.85 25.73 8.96
N MET A 382 1.80 24.87 9.28
CA MET A 382 2.22 23.78 8.39
C MET A 382 1.10 22.75 8.15
N GLU A 383 0.38 22.36 9.19
CA GLU A 383 -0.80 21.49 9.07
C GLU A 383 -1.89 22.14 8.18
N ALA A 384 -2.15 23.44 8.37
CA ALA A 384 -3.11 24.19 7.54
C ALA A 384 -2.66 24.29 6.09
N TYR A 385 -1.36 24.48 5.83
CA TYR A 385 -0.77 24.51 4.49
C TYR A 385 -0.98 23.18 3.78
N CYS A 386 -0.57 22.08 4.37
CA CYS A 386 -0.77 20.73 3.84
C CYS A 386 -2.25 20.42 3.62
N ALA A 387 -3.12 20.80 4.55
CA ALA A 387 -4.56 20.57 4.42
C ALA A 387 -5.15 21.29 3.20
N LEU A 388 -4.81 22.57 2.99
CA LEU A 388 -5.28 23.36 1.86
C LEU A 388 -4.68 22.84 0.54
N GLU A 389 -3.40 22.51 0.53
CA GLU A 389 -2.73 21.92 -0.63
C GLU A 389 -3.41 20.61 -1.04
N ASN A 390 -3.61 19.70 -0.09
CA ASN A 390 -4.29 18.43 -0.33
C ASN A 390 -5.73 18.61 -0.85
N GLU A 391 -6.46 19.60 -0.34
CA GLU A 391 -7.80 19.92 -0.84
C GLU A 391 -7.75 20.43 -2.29
N CYS A 392 -6.82 21.32 -2.60
CA CYS A 392 -6.67 21.90 -3.94
C CYS A 392 -6.26 20.87 -4.99
N PHE A 393 -5.36 19.94 -4.62
CA PHE A 393 -4.81 18.96 -5.56
C PHE A 393 -5.55 17.62 -5.59
N LYS A 394 -6.56 17.41 -4.75
CA LYS A 394 -7.35 16.17 -4.69
C LYS A 394 -7.87 15.69 -6.05
N THR A 395 -8.25 16.59 -6.94
CA THR A 395 -8.81 16.29 -8.27
C THR A 395 -7.83 16.58 -9.40
N VAL A 396 -6.66 17.13 -9.11
CA VAL A 396 -5.65 17.46 -10.13
C VAL A 396 -4.92 16.19 -10.54
N PRO A 397 -4.70 15.97 -11.85
CA PRO A 397 -3.90 14.85 -12.33
C PRO A 397 -2.47 14.89 -11.74
N GLY A 398 -2.05 13.78 -11.15
CA GLY A 398 -0.74 13.70 -10.50
C GLY A 398 -0.67 14.36 -9.12
N GLY A 399 -1.77 14.90 -8.59
CA GLY A 399 -1.82 15.43 -7.23
C GLY A 399 -1.54 14.33 -6.21
N VAL A 400 -0.60 14.59 -5.30
CA VAL A 400 -0.15 13.68 -4.24
C VAL A 400 -0.44 14.32 -2.90
N LYS A 401 -0.94 13.52 -1.95
CA LYS A 401 -1.15 13.99 -0.58
C LYS A 401 0.18 14.34 0.06
N ARG A 402 0.28 15.52 0.66
CA ARG A 402 1.46 16.00 1.36
C ARG A 402 1.23 16.03 2.86
N GLU A 403 2.13 15.46 3.62
CA GLU A 403 2.15 15.50 5.09
C GLU A 403 3.23 16.49 5.55
N VAL A 404 3.14 16.95 6.81
CA VAL A 404 4.08 17.96 7.36
C VAL A 404 5.53 17.49 7.30
N GLU A 405 5.79 16.19 7.51
CA GLU A 405 7.14 15.63 7.42
C GLU A 405 7.73 15.75 6.00
N GLN A 406 6.90 15.51 4.97
CA GLN A 406 7.31 15.67 3.58
C GLN A 406 7.53 17.15 3.25
N LEU A 407 6.64 18.04 3.69
CA LEU A 407 6.80 19.49 3.54
C LEU A 407 8.12 19.98 4.12
N LEU A 408 8.49 19.56 5.32
CA LEU A 408 9.76 19.91 5.95
C LEU A 408 10.97 19.34 5.19
N SER A 409 10.86 18.13 4.64
CA SER A 409 11.90 17.54 3.78
C SER A 409 12.13 18.36 2.51
N ASP A 410 11.04 18.77 1.83
CA ASP A 410 11.10 19.51 0.58
C ASP A 410 11.66 20.93 0.81
N ILE A 411 11.30 21.57 1.94
CA ILE A 411 11.87 22.86 2.37
C ILE A 411 13.37 22.72 2.66
N ALA A 412 13.81 21.64 3.31
CA ALA A 412 15.22 21.37 3.52
C ALA A 412 16.00 21.16 2.21
N GLU A 413 15.32 20.71 1.15
CA GLU A 413 15.85 20.58 -0.21
C GLU A 413 15.78 21.88 -1.04
N GLY A 414 15.33 22.99 -0.46
CA GLY A 414 15.34 24.33 -1.07
C GLY A 414 13.99 24.83 -1.58
N GLU A 415 12.89 24.13 -1.30
CA GLU A 415 11.56 24.66 -1.59
C GLU A 415 11.19 25.81 -0.63
N GLN A 416 10.58 26.87 -1.16
CA GLN A 416 10.08 28.01 -0.40
C GLN A 416 8.57 28.09 -0.55
N CYS A 417 7.84 28.12 0.56
CA CYS A 417 6.39 28.09 0.60
C CYS A 417 5.80 29.42 1.08
N PHE A 418 4.71 29.86 0.45
CA PHE A 418 4.08 31.15 0.69
C PHE A 418 2.57 31.02 0.81
N TRP A 419 1.98 31.81 1.70
CA TRP A 419 0.57 32.05 1.80
C TRP A 419 0.13 33.23 0.94
N LEU A 420 -1.06 33.10 0.34
CA LEU A 420 -1.85 34.21 -0.22
C LEU A 420 -2.96 34.51 0.79
N CYS A 421 -2.89 35.65 1.47
CA CYS A 421 -3.79 36.00 2.57
C CYS A 421 -4.72 37.14 2.19
N ASP A 422 -6.02 37.02 2.51
CA ASP A 422 -7.02 38.10 2.51
C ASP A 422 -7.29 38.50 3.96
N GLY A 423 -6.61 39.55 4.43
CA GLY A 423 -6.51 39.83 5.87
C GLY A 423 -5.86 38.67 6.63
N ASP A 424 -6.58 38.13 7.61
CA ASP A 424 -6.12 36.99 8.41
C ASP A 424 -6.48 35.62 7.82
N ALA A 425 -7.19 35.58 6.68
CA ALA A 425 -7.64 34.33 6.07
C ALA A 425 -6.69 33.82 4.99
N TYR A 426 -6.44 32.51 4.97
CA TYR A 426 -5.64 31.85 3.94
C TYR A 426 -6.50 31.65 2.67
N ALA A 427 -6.34 32.55 1.71
CA ALA A 427 -7.07 32.54 0.43
C ALA A 427 -6.44 31.58 -0.61
N GLY A 428 -5.15 31.29 -0.46
CA GLY A 428 -4.40 30.39 -1.33
C GLY A 428 -2.95 30.24 -0.86
N PHE A 429 -2.17 29.57 -1.69
CA PHE A 429 -0.75 29.31 -1.43
C PHE A 429 0.00 29.14 -2.74
N PHE A 430 1.32 29.28 -2.70
CA PHE A 430 2.20 28.79 -3.74
C PHE A 430 3.56 28.39 -3.15
N SER A 431 4.28 27.53 -3.87
CA SER A 431 5.65 27.15 -3.52
C SER A 431 6.56 27.19 -4.73
N VAL A 432 7.83 27.48 -4.49
CA VAL A 432 8.85 27.65 -5.52
C VAL A 432 10.16 26.99 -5.15
N LYS A 433 10.90 26.55 -6.15
CA LYS A 433 12.25 26.02 -6.00
C LYS A 433 13.16 26.62 -7.06
N LYS A 434 14.36 27.08 -6.68
CA LYS A 434 15.34 27.54 -7.64
C LYS A 434 16.16 26.36 -8.14
N VAL A 435 16.17 26.18 -9.46
CA VAL A 435 16.94 25.13 -10.15
C VAL A 435 17.82 25.84 -11.19
N ASP A 436 19.12 25.84 -11.00
CA ASP A 436 20.08 26.57 -11.84
C ASP A 436 19.69 28.06 -11.99
N ASN A 437 19.44 28.52 -13.22
CA ASN A 437 19.04 29.90 -13.54
C ASN A 437 17.52 30.06 -13.72
N GLU A 438 16.75 29.07 -13.36
CA GLU A 438 15.29 29.09 -13.45
C GLU A 438 14.65 29.09 -12.05
N LEU A 439 13.54 29.79 -11.88
CA LEU A 439 12.65 29.61 -10.73
C LEU A 439 11.50 28.70 -11.15
N GLU A 440 11.34 27.58 -10.50
CA GLU A 440 10.28 26.61 -10.74
C GLU A 440 9.12 26.83 -9.74
N LEU A 441 7.89 26.89 -10.27
CA LEU A 441 6.67 26.89 -9.49
C LEU A 441 6.29 25.45 -9.21
N GLU A 442 6.49 24.98 -7.98
CA GLU A 442 6.19 23.61 -7.55
C GLU A 442 4.71 23.40 -7.34
N SER A 443 4.06 24.39 -6.70
CA SER A 443 2.62 24.36 -6.44
C SER A 443 2.00 25.74 -6.45
N LEU A 444 0.73 25.85 -6.90
CA LEU A 444 -0.12 27.04 -6.78
C LEU A 444 -1.55 26.58 -6.58
N GLY A 445 -2.15 26.95 -5.47
CA GLY A 445 -3.51 26.59 -5.12
C GLY A 445 -4.33 27.77 -4.59
N VAL A 446 -5.62 27.78 -4.91
CA VAL A 446 -6.57 28.76 -4.39
C VAL A 446 -7.67 28.02 -3.64
N SER A 447 -7.92 28.44 -2.39
CA SER A 447 -8.98 27.89 -1.55
C SER A 447 -10.33 27.89 -2.31
N PRO A 448 -11.11 26.81 -2.24
CA PRO A 448 -12.38 26.71 -2.97
C PRO A 448 -13.32 27.91 -2.82
N SER A 449 -13.38 28.50 -1.61
CA SER A 449 -14.18 29.68 -1.29
C SER A 449 -13.70 30.98 -1.96
N TYR A 450 -12.46 31.02 -2.44
CA TYR A 450 -11.83 32.19 -3.06
C TYR A 450 -11.62 32.06 -4.57
N ARG A 451 -12.03 30.93 -5.17
CA ARG A 451 -11.89 30.71 -6.62
C ARG A 451 -12.73 31.68 -7.43
N GLY A 452 -12.25 32.04 -8.62
CA GLY A 452 -12.93 32.99 -9.51
C GLY A 452 -12.63 34.46 -9.21
N ASN A 453 -11.91 34.81 -8.14
CA ASN A 453 -11.61 36.17 -7.71
C ASN A 453 -10.21 36.67 -8.13
N GLY A 454 -9.56 36.01 -9.08
CA GLY A 454 -8.25 36.43 -9.60
C GLY A 454 -7.04 36.10 -8.70
N ILE A 455 -7.22 35.42 -7.56
CA ILE A 455 -6.15 35.13 -6.60
C ILE A 455 -5.04 34.28 -7.20
N GLY A 456 -5.37 33.34 -8.09
CA GLY A 456 -4.36 32.56 -8.82
C GLY A 456 -3.45 33.42 -9.69
N THR A 457 -3.98 34.48 -10.31
CA THR A 457 -3.20 35.45 -11.08
C THR A 457 -2.29 36.28 -10.18
N VAL A 458 -2.74 36.64 -8.97
CA VAL A 458 -1.92 37.34 -7.97
C VAL A 458 -0.74 36.45 -7.55
N GLY A 459 -0.99 35.18 -7.25
CA GLY A 459 0.06 34.20 -6.91
C GLY A 459 1.07 34.02 -8.03
N LEU A 460 0.58 33.93 -9.29
CA LEU A 460 1.47 33.82 -10.46
C LEU A 460 2.32 35.07 -10.67
N SER A 461 1.74 36.27 -10.48
CA SER A 461 2.47 37.54 -10.57
C SER A 461 3.53 37.67 -9.48
N ALA A 462 3.23 37.22 -8.28
CA ALA A 462 4.18 37.18 -7.17
C ALA A 462 5.37 36.24 -7.45
N PHE A 463 5.09 35.07 -7.99
CA PHE A 463 6.08 34.13 -8.45
C PHE A 463 7.02 34.75 -9.50
N GLU A 464 6.48 35.39 -10.52
CA GLU A 464 7.28 36.08 -11.56
C GLU A 464 8.12 37.21 -10.98
N ALA A 465 7.57 37.98 -10.04
CA ALA A 465 8.33 39.05 -9.36
C ALA A 465 9.48 38.46 -8.52
N MET A 466 9.26 37.30 -7.90
CA MET A 466 10.33 36.58 -7.19
C MET A 466 11.43 36.11 -8.14
N ALA A 467 11.07 35.51 -9.27
CA ALA A 467 12.03 35.02 -10.25
C ALA A 467 12.92 36.14 -10.76
N LYS A 468 12.35 37.33 -11.06
CA LYS A 468 13.13 38.52 -11.44
C LYS A 468 14.06 39.00 -10.35
N ARG A 469 13.60 39.04 -9.08
CA ARG A 469 14.45 39.50 -7.94
C ARG A 469 15.56 38.53 -7.58
N THR A 470 15.36 37.24 -7.81
CA THR A 470 16.39 36.23 -7.57
C THR A 470 17.39 36.07 -8.71
N GLY A 471 17.29 36.94 -9.74
CA GLY A 471 18.21 36.96 -10.89
C GLY A 471 18.06 35.74 -11.80
N CYS A 472 16.87 35.12 -11.83
CA CYS A 472 16.59 34.02 -12.74
C CYS A 472 16.35 34.55 -14.16
N GLU A 473 16.82 33.81 -15.17
CA GLU A 473 16.64 34.15 -16.60
C GLU A 473 15.23 33.74 -17.08
N SER A 474 14.63 32.74 -16.43
CA SER A 474 13.30 32.25 -16.74
C SER A 474 12.54 31.79 -15.50
N SER A 475 11.23 31.76 -15.62
CA SER A 475 10.32 31.09 -14.70
C SER A 475 9.66 29.91 -15.40
N CYS A 476 9.49 28.79 -14.72
CA CYS A 476 8.92 27.59 -15.30
C CYS A 476 8.03 26.82 -14.33
N MET A 477 7.25 25.88 -14.86
CA MET A 477 6.41 24.97 -14.13
C MET A 477 6.09 23.71 -14.94
N ILE A 478 5.66 22.64 -14.26
CA ILE A 478 5.17 21.43 -14.90
C ILE A 478 3.65 21.37 -14.74
N CYS A 479 2.93 21.25 -15.83
CA CYS A 479 1.48 21.19 -15.83
C CYS A 479 0.96 20.09 -16.78
N ALA A 480 -0.07 19.36 -16.34
CA ALA A 480 -0.76 18.40 -17.20
C ALA A 480 -1.67 19.13 -18.21
N ASP A 481 -1.71 18.64 -19.45
CA ASP A 481 -2.53 19.22 -20.54
C ASP A 481 -4.04 19.17 -20.25
N CYS A 482 -4.49 18.21 -19.46
CA CYS A 482 -5.87 18.09 -18.99
C CYS A 482 -6.20 18.97 -17.77
N ASN A 483 -5.21 19.64 -17.15
CA ASN A 483 -5.45 20.56 -16.04
C ASN A 483 -5.95 21.91 -16.56
N PRO A 484 -7.17 22.35 -16.18
CA PRO A 484 -7.72 23.65 -16.64
C PRO A 484 -6.81 24.84 -16.32
N THR A 485 -5.98 24.76 -15.30
CA THR A 485 -5.04 25.83 -14.88
C THR A 485 -3.98 26.11 -15.95
N ILE A 486 -3.72 25.19 -16.90
CA ILE A 486 -2.78 25.40 -17.99
C ILE A 486 -3.12 26.66 -18.81
N ARG A 487 -4.41 26.96 -18.96
CA ARG A 487 -4.88 28.17 -19.66
C ARG A 487 -4.43 29.45 -18.95
N LEU A 488 -4.50 29.46 -17.61
CA LEU A 488 -4.02 30.60 -16.82
C LEU A 488 -2.55 30.91 -17.12
N TYR A 489 -1.73 29.87 -17.20
CA TYR A 489 -0.29 30.03 -17.50
C TYR A 489 -0.07 30.51 -18.93
N GLU A 490 -0.75 29.92 -19.92
CA GLU A 490 -0.64 30.30 -21.33
C GLU A 490 -1.13 31.75 -21.57
N GLU A 491 -2.23 32.18 -20.94
CA GLU A 491 -2.73 33.54 -20.97
C GLU A 491 -1.79 34.58 -20.35
N ASN A 492 -0.94 34.13 -19.40
CA ASN A 492 0.11 34.96 -18.79
C ASN A 492 1.48 34.84 -19.49
N GLY A 493 1.51 34.27 -20.71
CA GLY A 493 2.68 34.28 -21.59
C GLY A 493 3.64 33.11 -21.42
N TYR A 494 3.26 32.07 -20.66
CA TYR A 494 4.03 30.84 -20.61
C TYR A 494 3.82 30.01 -21.86
N GLN A 495 4.89 29.42 -22.35
CA GLN A 495 4.88 28.58 -23.55
C GLN A 495 5.25 27.14 -23.19
N ARG A 496 4.66 26.16 -23.87
CA ARG A 496 5.05 24.75 -23.78
C ARG A 496 6.40 24.57 -24.45
N VAL A 497 7.42 24.34 -23.67
CA VAL A 497 8.81 24.24 -24.19
C VAL A 497 9.29 22.81 -24.35
N LYS A 498 8.73 21.88 -23.55
CA LYS A 498 9.14 20.48 -23.58
C LYS A 498 8.02 19.57 -23.07
N GLU A 499 7.78 18.44 -23.75
CA GLU A 499 7.04 17.32 -23.15
C GLU A 499 7.87 16.76 -22.01
N PHE A 500 7.29 16.74 -20.81
CA PHE A 500 7.96 16.27 -19.61
C PHE A 500 7.73 14.79 -19.35
N SER A 501 6.46 14.35 -19.46
CA SER A 501 6.11 12.94 -19.27
C SER A 501 4.73 12.60 -19.84
N HIS A 502 4.56 11.33 -20.21
CA HIS A 502 3.28 10.75 -20.56
C HIS A 502 2.82 9.84 -19.41
N TRP A 503 1.56 9.98 -19.02
CA TRP A 503 0.94 9.16 -18.01
C TRP A 503 -0.15 8.30 -18.62
N TYR A 504 -0.10 7.02 -18.30
CA TYR A 504 -1.05 6.01 -18.72
C TYR A 504 -1.84 5.55 -17.51
N VAL A 505 -3.12 5.27 -17.69
CA VAL A 505 -3.98 4.72 -16.63
C VAL A 505 -4.46 3.34 -17.04
N THR A 506 -4.50 2.45 -16.06
CA THR A 506 -5.14 1.15 -16.19
C THR A 506 -5.99 0.85 -14.96
N SER A 507 -7.02 0.03 -15.18
CA SER A 507 -7.84 -0.54 -14.12
C SER A 507 -8.00 -2.04 -14.38
N ASP A 508 -8.20 -2.80 -13.32
CA ASP A 508 -8.45 -4.24 -13.42
C ASP A 508 -9.82 -4.48 -14.10
N GLU A 509 -9.83 -4.97 -15.34
CA GLU A 509 -11.05 -5.24 -16.11
C GLU A 509 -11.92 -6.32 -15.46
N LYS A 510 -11.35 -7.21 -14.64
CA LYS A 510 -12.08 -8.26 -13.92
C LYS A 510 -12.96 -7.73 -12.78
N LYS A 511 -12.79 -6.48 -12.35
CA LYS A 511 -13.65 -5.87 -11.31
C LYS A 511 -14.96 -5.27 -11.85
N LYS A 512 -15.20 -5.32 -13.17
CA LYS A 512 -16.40 -4.79 -13.82
C LYS A 512 -17.45 -5.83 -14.19
N GLY A 513 -17.26 -7.10 -13.81
CA GLY A 513 -18.18 -8.21 -14.04
C GLY A 513 -18.83 -8.75 -12.77
#